data_eaa63d95fd29b8828153929aa16dea20
#
_entry.id   eaa63d95fd29b8828153929aa16dea20
#
_cell.length_a   1.000
_cell.length_b   1.000
_cell.length_c   1.000
_cell.angle_alpha   90.00
_cell.angle_beta   90.00
_cell.angle_gamma   90.00
#
_symmetry.space_group_name_H-M   'P 1'
#
loop_
_entity.id
_entity.type
_entity.pdbx_description
1 polymer ?
#
loop_
_entity_poly.entity_id
_entity_poly.type
_entity_poly.pdbx_seq_one_letter_code
_entity_poly.pdbx_strand_id
1 'polypeptide(L)'
;MTKLPLSIALIPETMRRLAYFEGWPADVLDRLALGARMIAVPKNGVLASKGHTLDQLFVLVSGLVRIYIPLPNNMERVVALVHQGDSLGESCLVLNETCPFHAVACKNSHLLAIDAMIYRQELGRHSMLASKTLERVSMRLMETLRDMEICAQRSSVQRVACFLMRHRPEPNTTTFDFHLPARKQDIAAKLGLTQETFSRVLGFLDKQGVIRMHGHRISIEDGDKLAEITTMRESKLEG
;
A
#
# COMPACT_ATOMS: atom_id res chain seq x y z
N MET A 1 -0.88 11.45 17.67
CA MET A 1 -0.06 12.08 16.61
C MET A 1 0.72 13.23 17.23
N THR A 2 2.04 13.17 17.19
CA THR A 2 2.89 14.22 17.74
C THR A 2 3.39 15.10 16.59
N LYS A 3 3.20 16.42 16.70
CA LYS A 3 3.80 17.38 15.74
C LYS A 3 5.31 17.33 15.91
N LEU A 4 6.04 17.14 14.82
CA LEU A 4 7.49 17.33 14.79
C LEU A 4 7.77 18.80 14.50
N PRO A 5 8.67 19.45 15.26
CA PRO A 5 9.07 20.82 14.98
C PRO A 5 10.05 20.85 13.79
N LEU A 6 9.59 20.47 12.60
CA LEU A 6 10.33 20.81 11.38
C LEU A 6 10.02 22.27 11.06
N SER A 7 11.08 23.06 10.82
CA SER A 7 10.94 24.41 10.31
C SER A 7 10.08 24.38 9.05
N ILE A 8 9.09 25.26 8.95
CA ILE A 8 8.21 25.40 7.76
C ILE A 8 9.06 25.50 6.48
N ALA A 9 10.26 26.06 6.54
CA ALA A 9 11.20 26.15 5.42
C ALA A 9 11.66 24.78 4.84
N LEU A 10 11.59 23.69 5.60
CA LEU A 10 12.02 22.36 5.14
C LEU A 10 10.87 21.54 4.49
N ILE A 11 9.62 21.98 4.64
CA ILE A 11 8.47 21.25 4.08
C ILE A 11 8.48 21.23 2.55
N PRO A 12 8.66 22.36 1.83
CA PRO A 12 8.72 22.35 0.36
C PRO A 12 9.86 21.47 -0.18
N GLU A 13 11.01 21.47 0.49
CA GLU A 13 12.14 20.62 0.10
C GLU A 13 11.84 19.14 0.32
N THR A 14 11.19 18.80 1.43
CA THR A 14 10.71 17.44 1.67
C THR A 14 9.70 17.00 0.61
N MET A 15 8.75 17.87 0.25
CA MET A 15 7.79 17.60 -0.82
C MET A 15 8.48 17.28 -2.14
N ARG A 16 9.45 18.08 -2.58
CA ARG A 16 10.18 17.89 -3.85
C ARG A 16 10.90 16.54 -3.95
N ARG A 17 11.23 15.91 -2.83
CA ARG A 17 11.89 14.59 -2.77
C ARG A 17 10.93 13.41 -2.78
N LEU A 18 9.64 13.64 -2.63
CA LEU A 18 8.64 12.58 -2.58
C LEU A 18 8.02 12.34 -3.96
N ALA A 19 7.95 11.10 -4.40
CA ALA A 19 7.36 10.71 -5.68
C ALA A 19 5.92 11.21 -5.86
N TYR A 20 5.19 11.43 -4.76
CA TYR A 20 3.86 12.02 -4.82
C TYR A 20 3.84 13.37 -5.53
N PHE A 21 4.83 14.20 -5.31
CA PHE A 21 4.90 15.57 -5.83
C PHE A 21 5.74 15.70 -7.10
N GLU A 22 6.16 14.59 -7.69
CA GLU A 22 6.97 14.62 -8.91
C GLU A 22 6.25 15.34 -10.05
N GLY A 23 6.93 16.36 -10.61
CA GLY A 23 6.42 17.20 -11.70
C GLY A 23 5.35 18.21 -11.26
N TRP A 24 5.14 18.44 -9.96
CA TRP A 24 4.27 19.54 -9.49
C TRP A 24 5.02 20.87 -9.58
N PRO A 25 4.34 21.98 -10.00
CA PRO A 25 4.96 23.30 -10.03
C PRO A 25 5.45 23.77 -8.65
N ALA A 26 6.57 24.49 -8.62
CA ALA A 26 7.17 24.93 -7.37
C ALA A 26 6.24 25.84 -6.56
N ASP A 27 5.55 26.77 -7.23
CA ASP A 27 4.59 27.68 -6.61
C ASP A 27 3.39 26.97 -5.99
N VAL A 28 2.96 25.84 -6.56
CA VAL A 28 1.91 24.98 -5.98
C VAL A 28 2.42 24.29 -4.72
N LEU A 29 3.64 23.75 -4.76
CA LEU A 29 4.26 23.13 -3.58
C LEU A 29 4.42 24.14 -2.44
N ASP A 30 4.82 25.36 -2.75
CA ASP A 30 4.97 26.43 -1.76
C ASP A 30 3.62 26.80 -1.12
N ARG A 31 2.52 26.86 -1.91
CA ARG A 31 1.17 27.09 -1.36
C ARG A 31 0.67 25.93 -0.52
N LEU A 32 0.86 24.69 -0.96
CA LEU A 32 0.50 23.50 -0.16
C LEU A 32 1.29 23.44 1.14
N ALA A 33 2.56 23.85 1.13
CA ALA A 33 3.41 23.88 2.30
C ALA A 33 2.89 24.80 3.41
N LEU A 34 2.16 25.87 3.08
CA LEU A 34 1.54 26.77 4.06
C LEU A 34 0.52 26.05 4.94
N GLY A 35 -0.18 25.04 4.41
CA GLY A 35 -1.12 24.20 5.17
C GLY A 35 -0.59 22.81 5.51
N ALA A 36 0.69 22.57 5.30
CA ALA A 36 1.30 21.29 5.56
C ALA A 36 2.05 21.25 6.90
N ARG A 37 2.09 20.09 7.53
CA ARG A 37 2.90 19.83 8.71
C ARG A 37 3.45 18.41 8.71
N MET A 38 4.61 18.23 9.32
CA MET A 38 5.14 16.90 9.62
C MET A 38 4.46 16.35 10.88
N ILE A 39 4.04 15.10 10.82
CA ILE A 39 3.52 14.35 11.95
C ILE A 39 4.29 13.05 12.13
N ALA A 40 4.53 12.67 13.38
CA ALA A 40 5.01 11.35 13.76
C ALA A 40 3.83 10.53 14.27
N VAL A 41 3.72 9.32 13.76
CA VAL A 41 2.68 8.36 14.15
C VAL A 41 3.39 7.09 14.62
N PRO A 42 3.22 6.71 15.90
CA PRO A 42 3.84 5.49 16.42
C PRO A 42 3.21 4.26 15.77
N LYS A 43 3.90 3.12 15.87
CA LYS A 43 3.33 1.81 15.48
C LYS A 43 1.96 1.63 16.15
N ASN A 44 1.00 1.13 15.36
CA ASN A 44 -0.42 0.98 15.70
C ASN A 44 -1.19 2.31 15.88
N GLY A 45 -0.57 3.46 15.64
CA GLY A 45 -1.26 4.75 15.62
C GLY A 45 -2.25 4.85 14.47
N VAL A 46 -3.43 5.39 14.76
CA VAL A 46 -4.55 5.53 13.81
C VAL A 46 -4.42 6.84 13.05
N LEU A 47 -4.51 6.80 11.73
CA LEU A 47 -4.51 7.93 10.81
C LEU A 47 -5.92 8.27 10.31
N ALA A 48 -6.71 7.25 10.03
CA ALA A 48 -8.09 7.38 9.60
C ALA A 48 -8.95 6.28 10.23
N SER A 49 -10.18 6.60 10.55
CA SER A 49 -11.17 5.66 11.07
C SER A 49 -12.40 5.61 10.15
N LYS A 50 -12.90 4.41 9.90
CA LYS A 50 -14.14 4.21 9.13
C LYS A 50 -15.29 5.03 9.72
N GLY A 51 -16.04 5.70 8.86
CA GLY A 51 -17.17 6.56 9.23
C GLY A 51 -16.79 7.97 9.67
N HIS A 52 -15.49 8.32 9.76
CA HIS A 52 -15.03 9.67 10.09
C HIS A 52 -14.55 10.42 8.83
N THR A 53 -14.73 11.72 8.84
CA THR A 53 -14.19 12.60 7.78
C THR A 53 -12.69 12.82 7.97
N LEU A 54 -11.98 13.06 6.86
CA LEU A 54 -10.61 13.53 6.87
C LEU A 54 -10.57 15.04 6.64
N ASP A 55 -9.75 15.72 7.41
CA ASP A 55 -9.42 17.13 7.27
C ASP A 55 -8.04 17.37 6.65
N GLN A 56 -7.36 16.29 6.26
CA GLN A 56 -5.99 16.33 5.73
C GLN A 56 -5.75 15.24 4.70
N LEU A 57 -4.95 15.57 3.69
CA LEU A 57 -4.26 14.60 2.87
C LEU A 57 -2.99 14.15 3.60
N PHE A 58 -2.72 12.86 3.61
CA PHE A 58 -1.49 12.33 4.16
C PHE A 58 -0.57 11.80 3.06
N VAL A 59 0.72 12.19 3.10
CA VAL A 59 1.76 11.62 2.22
C VAL A 59 2.84 11.00 3.11
N LEU A 60 3.15 9.72 2.89
CA LEU A 60 4.10 8.99 3.72
C LEU A 60 5.54 9.36 3.37
N VAL A 61 6.27 9.92 4.34
CA VAL A 61 7.68 10.29 4.22
C VAL A 61 8.58 9.12 4.59
N SER A 62 8.21 8.38 5.64
CA SER A 62 8.90 7.15 6.04
C SER A 62 7.97 6.29 6.88
N GLY A 63 8.18 4.98 6.86
CA GLY A 63 7.33 4.08 7.63
C GLY A 63 6.56 3.11 6.74
N LEU A 64 5.40 2.68 7.22
CA LEU A 64 4.45 1.82 6.52
C LEU A 64 3.08 1.98 7.15
N VAL A 65 2.06 2.22 6.35
CA VAL A 65 0.67 2.30 6.78
C VAL A 65 -0.16 1.26 6.05
N ARG A 66 -1.03 0.56 6.76
CA ARG A 66 -2.03 -0.34 6.16
C ARG A 66 -3.39 0.31 6.14
N ILE A 67 -4.10 0.17 5.03
CA ILE A 67 -5.50 0.52 4.88
C ILE A 67 -6.30 -0.77 4.90
N TYR A 68 -7.29 -0.87 5.78
CA TYR A 68 -8.08 -2.09 5.91
C TYR A 68 -9.57 -1.81 6.15
N ILE A 69 -10.39 -2.78 5.79
CA ILE A 69 -11.82 -2.83 6.05
C ILE A 69 -12.06 -3.92 7.09
N PRO A 70 -12.77 -3.62 8.21
CA PRO A 70 -13.14 -4.64 9.17
C PRO A 70 -14.17 -5.59 8.55
N LEU A 71 -13.97 -6.88 8.80
CA LEU A 71 -14.87 -7.96 8.40
C LEU A 71 -15.53 -8.58 9.64
N PRO A 72 -16.61 -9.40 9.49
CA PRO A 72 -17.17 -10.18 10.59
C PRO A 72 -16.10 -11.04 11.28
N ASN A 73 -16.37 -11.40 12.56
CA ASN A 73 -15.48 -12.23 13.39
C ASN A 73 -14.09 -11.62 13.67
N ASN A 74 -14.01 -10.29 13.79
CA ASN A 74 -12.76 -9.56 14.04
C ASN A 74 -11.67 -9.78 12.98
N MET A 75 -12.04 -10.21 11.80
CA MET A 75 -11.13 -10.29 10.68
C MET A 75 -10.95 -8.92 10.03
N GLU A 76 -9.80 -8.73 9.38
CA GLU A 76 -9.47 -7.52 8.65
C GLU A 76 -9.12 -7.86 7.21
N ARG A 77 -9.65 -7.08 6.26
CA ARG A 77 -9.22 -7.13 4.87
C ARG A 77 -8.30 -5.96 4.59
N VAL A 78 -7.02 -6.20 4.45
CA VAL A 78 -6.08 -5.16 3.99
C VAL A 78 -6.32 -4.90 2.51
N VAL A 79 -6.70 -3.68 2.18
CA VAL A 79 -6.99 -3.24 0.80
C VAL A 79 -5.78 -2.54 0.18
N ALA A 80 -4.93 -1.91 0.99
CA ALA A 80 -3.69 -1.30 0.50
C ALA A 80 -2.62 -1.23 1.58
N LEU A 81 -1.36 -1.26 1.14
CA LEU A 81 -0.18 -0.89 1.92
C LEU A 81 0.36 0.40 1.32
N VAL A 82 0.48 1.43 2.16
CA VAL A 82 0.98 2.76 1.80
C VAL A 82 2.45 2.79 2.15
N HIS A 83 3.29 2.95 1.14
CA HIS A 83 4.75 3.01 1.26
C HIS A 83 5.26 4.45 1.21
N GLN A 84 6.57 4.63 1.40
CA GLN A 84 7.21 5.93 1.26
C GLN A 84 6.94 6.52 -0.13
N GLY A 85 6.50 7.78 -0.17
CA GLY A 85 6.12 8.49 -1.39
C GLY A 85 4.67 8.27 -1.81
N ASP A 86 3.93 7.35 -1.17
CA ASP A 86 2.50 7.18 -1.40
C ASP A 86 1.67 8.13 -0.52
N SER A 87 0.42 8.27 -0.91
CA SER A 87 -0.56 9.12 -0.23
C SER A 87 -1.79 8.33 0.21
N LEU A 88 -2.58 8.90 1.10
CA LEU A 88 -3.88 8.42 1.47
C LEU A 88 -4.84 9.58 1.78
N GLY A 89 -6.12 9.40 1.42
CA GLY A 89 -7.19 10.34 1.71
C GLY A 89 -7.77 11.05 0.50
N GLU A 90 -7.14 11.04 -0.67
CA GLU A 90 -7.56 11.79 -1.86
C GLU A 90 -9.04 11.59 -2.18
N SER A 91 -9.49 10.33 -2.27
CA SER A 91 -10.88 10.03 -2.64
C SER A 91 -11.87 10.59 -1.62
N CYS A 92 -11.59 10.44 -0.32
CA CYS A 92 -12.44 11.00 0.74
C CYS A 92 -12.48 12.52 0.67
N LEU A 93 -11.33 13.16 0.40
CA LEU A 93 -11.24 14.61 0.33
C LEU A 93 -11.93 15.18 -0.92
N VAL A 94 -11.75 14.55 -2.08
CA VAL A 94 -12.35 14.99 -3.34
C VAL A 94 -13.86 14.82 -3.31
N LEU A 95 -14.36 13.68 -2.80
CA LEU A 95 -15.79 13.40 -2.70
C LEU A 95 -16.45 14.07 -1.49
N ASN A 96 -15.65 14.61 -0.55
CA ASN A 96 -16.13 15.15 0.72
C ASN A 96 -16.96 14.14 1.52
N GLU A 97 -16.51 12.88 1.54
CA GLU A 97 -17.19 11.77 2.19
C GLU A 97 -16.39 11.23 3.37
N THR A 98 -17.06 10.48 4.23
CA THR A 98 -16.42 9.76 5.35
C THR A 98 -15.55 8.62 4.81
N CYS A 99 -14.51 8.27 5.57
CA CYS A 99 -13.63 7.15 5.21
C CYS A 99 -14.40 5.82 5.25
N PRO A 100 -14.38 5.02 4.17
CA PRO A 100 -14.95 3.67 4.18
C PRO A 100 -14.00 2.62 4.80
N PHE A 101 -12.83 3.03 5.30
CA PHE A 101 -11.75 2.18 5.78
C PHE A 101 -11.12 2.72 7.07
N HIS A 102 -10.28 1.90 7.69
CA HIS A 102 -9.30 2.33 8.70
C HIS A 102 -7.91 2.42 8.09
N ALA A 103 -7.09 3.37 8.56
CA ALA A 103 -5.67 3.48 8.22
C ALA A 103 -4.83 3.50 9.50
N VAL A 104 -3.89 2.56 9.62
CA VAL A 104 -3.08 2.34 10.83
C VAL A 104 -1.62 2.15 10.48
N ALA A 105 -0.72 2.78 11.23
CA ALA A 105 0.71 2.64 11.06
C ALA A 105 1.21 1.24 11.48
N CYS A 106 1.86 0.51 10.57
CA CYS A 106 2.45 -0.80 10.85
C CYS A 106 3.78 -0.72 11.62
N LYS A 107 4.47 0.42 11.52
CA LYS A 107 5.71 0.78 12.24
C LYS A 107 5.70 2.28 12.51
N ASN A 108 6.67 2.76 13.32
CA ASN A 108 6.83 4.20 13.51
C ASN A 108 6.94 4.88 12.14
N SER A 109 6.11 5.86 11.88
CA SER A 109 5.92 6.49 10.57
C SER A 109 5.95 8.00 10.67
N HIS A 110 6.50 8.65 9.65
CA HIS A 110 6.46 10.09 9.48
C HIS A 110 5.66 10.43 8.23
N LEU A 111 4.75 11.38 8.35
CA LEU A 111 3.88 11.79 7.25
C LEU A 111 3.86 13.31 7.13
N LEU A 112 3.70 13.76 5.89
CA LEU A 112 3.19 15.10 5.63
C LEU A 112 1.67 15.04 5.71
N ALA A 113 1.10 15.90 6.55
CA ALA A 113 -0.34 16.13 6.66
C ALA A 113 -0.63 17.48 6.05
N ILE A 114 -1.38 17.52 4.97
CA ILE A 114 -1.70 18.71 4.17
C ILE A 114 -3.17 19.03 4.38
N ASP A 115 -3.47 20.29 4.68
CA ASP A 115 -4.85 20.76 4.89
C ASP A 115 -5.74 20.44 3.68
N ALA A 116 -6.92 19.87 3.95
CA ALA A 116 -7.87 19.42 2.92
C ALA A 116 -8.41 20.57 2.07
N MET A 117 -8.63 21.75 2.68
CA MET A 117 -9.18 22.91 1.97
C MET A 117 -8.15 23.45 0.99
N ILE A 118 -6.90 23.61 1.43
CA ILE A 118 -5.81 24.07 0.56
C ILE A 118 -5.58 23.07 -0.58
N TYR A 119 -5.55 21.77 -0.28
CA TYR A 119 -5.39 20.73 -1.28
C TYR A 119 -6.51 20.79 -2.35
N ARG A 120 -7.78 20.90 -1.94
CA ARG A 120 -8.92 21.02 -2.86
C ARG A 120 -8.88 22.29 -3.68
N GLN A 121 -8.47 23.42 -3.10
CA GLN A 121 -8.33 24.68 -3.83
C GLN A 121 -7.26 24.57 -4.93
N GLU A 122 -6.12 23.96 -4.63
CA GLU A 122 -5.07 23.78 -5.62
C GLU A 122 -5.47 22.81 -6.73
N LEU A 123 -6.19 21.72 -6.41
CA LEU A 123 -6.78 20.83 -7.42
C LEU A 123 -7.73 21.57 -8.36
N GLY A 124 -8.56 22.47 -7.84
CA GLY A 124 -9.49 23.26 -8.65
C GLY A 124 -8.82 24.33 -9.52
N ARG A 125 -7.63 24.79 -9.14
CA ARG A 125 -6.87 25.83 -9.87
C ARG A 125 -5.93 25.26 -10.93
N HIS A 126 -5.45 24.04 -10.75
CA HIS A 126 -4.39 23.46 -11.56
C HIS A 126 -4.83 22.12 -12.18
N SER A 127 -5.19 22.15 -13.45
CA SER A 127 -5.62 20.96 -14.20
C SER A 127 -4.59 19.83 -14.19
N MET A 128 -3.30 20.15 -14.17
CA MET A 128 -2.23 19.16 -14.08
C MET A 128 -2.25 18.41 -12.75
N LEU A 129 -2.54 19.09 -11.61
CA LEU A 129 -2.68 18.42 -10.32
C LEU A 129 -3.89 17.49 -10.32
N ALA A 130 -5.02 17.98 -10.85
CA ALA A 130 -6.22 17.17 -10.98
C ALA A 130 -5.98 15.92 -11.83
N SER A 131 -5.27 16.08 -12.97
CA SER A 131 -4.89 14.95 -13.84
C SER A 131 -3.99 13.94 -13.11
N LYS A 132 -2.95 14.39 -12.41
CA LYS A 132 -2.06 13.48 -11.64
C LYS A 132 -2.78 12.80 -10.48
N THR A 133 -3.70 13.49 -9.82
CA THR A 133 -4.53 12.89 -8.77
C THR A 133 -5.47 11.83 -9.36
N LEU A 134 -6.10 12.12 -10.49
CA LEU A 134 -6.95 11.16 -11.21
C LEU A 134 -6.15 9.92 -11.64
N GLU A 135 -4.96 10.09 -12.20
CA GLU A 135 -4.07 9.00 -12.58
C GLU A 135 -3.76 8.08 -11.39
N ARG A 136 -3.39 8.65 -10.23
CA ARG A 136 -3.11 7.87 -9.00
C ARG A 136 -4.32 7.10 -8.49
N VAL A 137 -5.48 7.77 -8.43
CA VAL A 137 -6.73 7.13 -7.98
C VAL A 137 -7.10 6.01 -8.95
N SER A 138 -6.94 6.22 -10.26
CA SER A 138 -7.20 5.21 -11.29
C SER A 138 -6.23 4.03 -11.18
N MET A 139 -4.94 4.26 -10.98
CA MET A 139 -3.96 3.18 -10.73
C MET A 139 -4.34 2.35 -9.50
N ARG A 140 -4.68 3.00 -8.39
CA ARG A 140 -5.12 2.32 -7.16
C ARG A 140 -6.40 1.52 -7.35
N LEU A 141 -7.36 2.04 -8.13
CA LEU A 141 -8.57 1.31 -8.51
C LEU A 141 -8.22 0.05 -9.31
N MET A 142 -7.36 0.17 -10.33
CA MET A 142 -6.94 -0.98 -11.15
C MET A 142 -6.19 -2.04 -10.32
N GLU A 143 -5.35 -1.63 -9.37
CA GLU A 143 -4.70 -2.55 -8.43
C GLU A 143 -5.73 -3.27 -7.55
N THR A 144 -6.70 -2.53 -7.02
CA THR A 144 -7.77 -3.11 -6.19
C THR A 144 -8.59 -4.13 -6.96
N LEU A 145 -8.96 -3.84 -8.22
CA LEU A 145 -9.69 -4.77 -9.08
C LEU A 145 -8.89 -6.06 -9.35
N ARG A 146 -7.60 -5.94 -9.63
CA ARG A 146 -6.71 -7.11 -9.80
C ARG A 146 -6.60 -7.95 -8.51
N ASP A 147 -6.51 -7.29 -7.35
CA ASP A 147 -6.49 -7.99 -6.06
C ASP A 147 -7.82 -8.71 -5.78
N MET A 148 -8.95 -8.09 -6.15
CA MET A 148 -10.27 -8.73 -6.04
C MET A 148 -10.40 -9.95 -6.96
N GLU A 149 -9.97 -9.85 -8.21
CA GLU A 149 -9.96 -10.98 -9.16
C GLU A 149 -9.16 -12.17 -8.60
N ILE A 150 -7.91 -11.90 -8.15
CA ILE A 150 -7.06 -12.94 -7.56
C ILE A 150 -7.74 -13.60 -6.36
N CYS A 151 -8.40 -12.82 -5.51
CA CYS A 151 -9.04 -13.34 -4.32
C CYS A 151 -10.35 -14.10 -4.61
N ALA A 152 -11.06 -13.75 -5.68
CA ALA A 152 -12.35 -14.38 -6.02
C ALA A 152 -12.20 -15.73 -6.74
N GLN A 153 -11.15 -15.90 -7.55
CA GLN A 153 -11.03 -17.01 -8.49
C GLN A 153 -9.91 -18.00 -8.18
N ARG A 154 -9.06 -17.75 -7.14
CA ARG A 154 -7.84 -18.52 -6.93
C ARG A 154 -7.77 -19.17 -5.56
N SER A 155 -7.19 -20.38 -5.49
CA SER A 155 -6.86 -21.08 -4.25
C SER A 155 -5.86 -20.31 -3.40
N SER A 156 -5.70 -20.69 -2.14
CA SER A 156 -4.73 -20.06 -1.23
C SER A 156 -3.30 -20.14 -1.77
N VAL A 157 -2.92 -21.27 -2.38
CA VAL A 157 -1.60 -21.48 -2.98
C VAL A 157 -1.39 -20.53 -4.17
N GLN A 158 -2.37 -20.44 -5.04
CA GLN A 158 -2.32 -19.55 -6.20
C GLN A 158 -2.25 -18.06 -5.81
N ARG A 159 -3.00 -17.63 -4.78
CA ARG A 159 -2.94 -16.26 -4.27
C ARG A 159 -1.54 -15.90 -3.79
N VAL A 160 -0.90 -16.80 -3.06
CA VAL A 160 0.47 -16.62 -2.59
C VAL A 160 1.43 -16.62 -3.77
N ALA A 161 1.32 -17.57 -4.70
CA ALA A 161 2.15 -17.61 -5.90
C ALA A 161 2.04 -16.32 -6.73
N CYS A 162 0.83 -15.80 -6.96
CA CYS A 162 0.61 -14.53 -7.64
C CYS A 162 1.24 -13.35 -6.91
N PHE A 163 1.15 -13.31 -5.56
CA PHE A 163 1.80 -12.30 -4.76
C PHE A 163 3.33 -12.34 -4.93
N LEU A 164 3.93 -13.53 -4.87
CA LEU A 164 5.38 -13.70 -5.04
C LEU A 164 5.83 -13.27 -6.46
N MET A 165 5.09 -13.66 -7.49
CA MET A 165 5.37 -13.32 -8.89
C MET A 165 5.31 -11.81 -9.19
N ARG A 166 4.54 -11.02 -8.44
CA ARG A 166 4.51 -9.55 -8.57
C ARG A 166 5.84 -8.87 -8.21
N HIS A 167 6.74 -9.57 -7.51
CA HIS A 167 8.07 -9.07 -7.15
C HIS A 167 9.16 -9.48 -8.16
N ARG A 168 8.76 -10.13 -9.25
CA ARG A 168 9.65 -10.49 -10.36
C ARG A 168 10.18 -9.21 -11.02
N PRO A 169 11.51 -8.99 -11.07
CA PRO A 169 12.07 -7.74 -11.60
C PRO A 169 11.84 -7.58 -13.11
N GLU A 170 11.96 -8.68 -13.86
CA GLU A 170 11.75 -8.71 -15.31
C GLU A 170 11.01 -9.98 -15.74
N PRO A 171 10.24 -9.98 -16.85
CA PRO A 171 9.40 -11.09 -17.28
C PRO A 171 10.10 -12.44 -17.40
N ASN A 172 11.38 -12.45 -17.77
CA ASN A 172 12.17 -13.68 -18.03
C ASN A 172 13.09 -14.08 -16.87
N THR A 173 13.04 -13.40 -15.73
CA THR A 173 13.86 -13.73 -14.56
C THR A 173 13.30 -14.98 -13.87
N THR A 174 14.03 -16.09 -13.86
CA THR A 174 13.59 -17.35 -13.25
C THR A 174 13.96 -17.47 -11.76
N THR A 175 15.02 -16.78 -11.33
CA THR A 175 15.45 -16.74 -9.93
C THR A 175 15.63 -15.31 -9.46
N PHE A 176 15.09 -14.97 -8.30
CA PHE A 176 15.22 -13.62 -7.74
C PHE A 176 14.93 -13.61 -6.23
N ASP A 177 15.44 -12.57 -5.60
CA ASP A 177 15.26 -12.35 -4.17
C ASP A 177 14.45 -11.07 -3.92
N PHE A 178 13.65 -11.09 -2.87
CA PHE A 178 13.03 -9.88 -2.36
C PHE A 178 12.76 -9.96 -0.87
N HIS A 179 12.53 -8.81 -0.25
CA HIS A 179 12.09 -8.75 1.14
C HIS A 179 10.58 -8.56 1.20
N LEU A 180 9.92 -9.29 2.08
CA LEU A 180 8.49 -9.10 2.31
C LEU A 180 8.21 -7.63 2.64
N PRO A 181 7.31 -6.95 1.91
CA PRO A 181 7.06 -5.50 2.06
C PRO A 181 6.38 -5.14 3.38
N ALA A 182 5.79 -6.14 4.04
CA ALA A 182 5.07 -5.99 5.31
C ALA A 182 5.20 -7.27 6.15
N ARG A 183 4.62 -7.26 7.36
CA ARG A 183 4.52 -8.46 8.19
C ARG A 183 3.65 -9.51 7.49
N LYS A 184 3.95 -10.80 7.73
CA LYS A 184 3.17 -11.93 7.17
C LYS A 184 1.66 -11.79 7.42
N GLN A 185 1.28 -11.29 8.59
CA GLN A 185 -0.12 -11.02 8.93
C GLN A 185 -0.78 -10.01 7.97
N ASP A 186 -0.10 -8.90 7.67
CA ASP A 186 -0.65 -7.83 6.83
C ASP A 186 -0.74 -8.30 5.36
N ILE A 187 0.24 -9.07 4.90
CA ILE A 187 0.23 -9.68 3.56
C ILE A 187 -0.88 -10.74 3.45
N ALA A 188 -1.01 -11.61 4.44
CA ALA A 188 -2.07 -12.61 4.50
C ALA A 188 -3.45 -11.95 4.43
N ALA A 189 -3.71 -10.91 5.25
CA ALA A 189 -4.95 -10.15 5.23
C ALA A 189 -5.21 -9.46 3.88
N LYS A 190 -4.17 -9.01 3.17
CA LYS A 190 -4.29 -8.49 1.80
C LYS A 190 -4.71 -9.57 0.80
N LEU A 191 -4.21 -10.79 0.96
CA LEU A 191 -4.57 -11.94 0.11
C LEU A 191 -5.89 -12.63 0.52
N GLY A 192 -6.56 -12.14 1.57
CA GLY A 192 -7.78 -12.76 2.11
C GLY A 192 -7.52 -14.12 2.76
N LEU A 193 -6.36 -14.25 3.39
CA LEU A 193 -5.89 -15.45 4.09
C LEU A 193 -5.66 -15.16 5.58
N THR A 194 -5.69 -16.21 6.39
CA THR A 194 -5.14 -16.12 7.76
C THR A 194 -3.61 -16.16 7.70
N GLN A 195 -2.94 -15.64 8.72
CA GLN A 195 -1.48 -15.70 8.83
C GLN A 195 -0.97 -17.16 8.81
N GLU A 196 -1.72 -18.06 9.44
CA GLU A 196 -1.41 -19.51 9.48
C GLU A 196 -1.46 -20.12 8.08
N THR A 197 -2.53 -19.85 7.33
CA THR A 197 -2.68 -20.32 5.95
C THR A 197 -1.56 -19.78 5.06
N PHE A 198 -1.25 -18.50 5.16
CA PHE A 198 -0.14 -17.89 4.42
C PHE A 198 1.20 -18.55 4.74
N SER A 199 1.49 -18.75 6.04
CA SER A 199 2.74 -19.41 6.49
C SER A 199 2.81 -20.87 6.06
N ARG A 200 1.68 -21.60 6.09
CA ARG A 200 1.61 -22.99 5.63
C ARG A 200 1.87 -23.11 4.13
N VAL A 201 1.31 -22.20 3.33
CA VAL A 201 1.54 -22.19 1.88
C VAL A 201 2.99 -21.84 1.55
N LEU A 202 3.60 -20.87 2.24
CA LEU A 202 5.03 -20.58 2.05
C LEU A 202 5.88 -21.81 2.39
N GLY A 203 5.59 -22.51 3.50
CA GLY A 203 6.29 -23.74 3.87
C GLY A 203 6.09 -24.88 2.86
N PHE A 204 4.92 -24.96 2.23
CA PHE A 204 4.66 -25.90 1.13
C PHE A 204 5.54 -25.60 -0.08
N LEU A 205 5.58 -24.33 -0.54
CA LEU A 205 6.40 -23.92 -1.68
C LEU A 205 7.92 -24.08 -1.42
N ASP A 206 8.35 -23.88 -0.17
CA ASP A 206 9.74 -24.11 0.26
C ASP A 206 10.11 -25.60 0.19
N LYS A 207 9.25 -26.50 0.69
CA LYS A 207 9.44 -27.95 0.58
C LYS A 207 9.45 -28.45 -0.86
N GLN A 208 8.70 -27.81 -1.75
CA GLN A 208 8.70 -28.11 -3.19
C GLN A 208 9.93 -27.57 -3.94
N GLY A 209 10.83 -26.86 -3.26
CA GLY A 209 12.01 -26.25 -3.86
C GLY A 209 11.71 -25.06 -4.80
N VAL A 210 10.48 -24.53 -4.77
CA VAL A 210 10.08 -23.39 -5.60
C VAL A 210 10.59 -22.07 -5.03
N ILE A 211 10.62 -21.99 -3.70
CA ILE A 211 11.14 -20.83 -2.96
C ILE A 211 12.08 -21.30 -1.85
N ARG A 212 12.84 -20.37 -1.27
CA ARG A 212 13.60 -20.56 -0.04
C ARG A 212 13.36 -19.37 0.90
N MET A 213 13.10 -19.68 2.17
CA MET A 213 12.79 -18.67 3.17
C MET A 213 13.94 -18.40 4.13
N HIS A 214 14.33 -17.13 4.27
CA HIS A 214 15.31 -16.65 5.26
C HIS A 214 14.71 -15.47 6.05
N GLY A 215 13.91 -15.75 7.06
CA GLY A 215 13.22 -14.72 7.85
C GLY A 215 12.21 -13.92 7.03
N HIS A 216 12.53 -12.66 6.71
CA HIS A 216 11.73 -11.79 5.85
C HIS A 216 12.19 -11.78 4.39
N ARG A 217 13.34 -12.39 4.07
CA ARG A 217 13.81 -12.54 2.69
C ARG A 217 13.24 -13.83 2.11
N ILE A 218 12.76 -13.74 0.88
CA ILE A 218 12.30 -14.86 0.07
C ILE A 218 13.15 -14.91 -1.19
N SER A 219 13.74 -16.09 -1.42
CA SER A 219 14.45 -16.41 -2.67
C SER A 219 13.53 -17.26 -3.52
N ILE A 220 13.25 -16.85 -4.73
CA ILE A 220 12.54 -17.64 -5.74
C ILE A 220 13.61 -18.47 -6.46
N GLU A 221 13.53 -19.80 -6.30
CA GLU A 221 14.47 -20.76 -6.86
C GLU A 221 14.02 -21.25 -8.25
N ASP A 222 12.70 -21.30 -8.48
CA ASP A 222 12.08 -21.74 -9.74
C ASP A 222 10.86 -20.86 -10.07
N GLY A 223 11.14 -19.77 -10.79
CA GLY A 223 10.13 -18.80 -11.21
C GLY A 223 9.17 -19.34 -12.27
N ASP A 224 9.57 -20.30 -13.07
CA ASP A 224 8.73 -20.89 -14.11
C ASP A 224 7.70 -21.82 -13.46
N LYS A 225 8.13 -22.68 -12.55
CA LYS A 225 7.22 -23.51 -11.74
C LYS A 225 6.29 -22.65 -10.87
N LEU A 226 6.79 -21.54 -10.32
CA LEU A 226 5.94 -20.60 -9.58
C LEU A 226 4.89 -19.94 -10.49
N ALA A 227 5.24 -19.60 -11.74
CA ALA A 227 4.31 -19.06 -12.73
C ALA A 227 3.25 -20.10 -13.12
N GLU A 228 3.63 -21.36 -13.34
CA GLU A 228 2.68 -22.45 -13.61
C GLU A 228 1.66 -22.60 -12.48
N ILE A 229 2.08 -22.55 -11.22
CA ILE A 229 1.18 -22.63 -10.04
C ILE A 229 0.11 -21.54 -10.12
N THR A 230 0.40 -20.35 -10.63
CA THR A 230 -0.58 -19.26 -10.71
C THR A 230 -1.77 -19.59 -11.62
N THR A 231 -1.63 -20.53 -12.57
CA THR A 231 -2.62 -20.88 -13.59
C THR A 231 -3.16 -22.29 -13.47
N MET A 232 -2.60 -23.15 -12.59
CA MET A 232 -3.04 -24.53 -12.39
C MET A 232 -4.51 -24.59 -11.93
N ARG A 233 -5.26 -25.60 -12.39
CA ARG A 233 -6.58 -25.93 -11.83
C ARG A 233 -6.41 -26.64 -10.48
N GLU A 234 -7.32 -26.37 -9.52
CA GLU A 234 -7.23 -26.88 -8.12
C GLU A 234 -7.00 -28.38 -8.00
N SER A 235 -7.53 -29.18 -8.92
CA SER A 235 -7.40 -30.65 -8.91
C SER A 235 -5.97 -31.20 -8.99
N LYS A 236 -4.95 -30.36 -9.26
CA LYS A 236 -3.52 -30.74 -9.35
C LYS A 236 -2.67 -30.26 -8.16
N LEU A 237 -3.24 -29.54 -7.20
CA LEU A 237 -2.50 -28.96 -6.08
C LEU A 237 -2.64 -29.75 -4.76
N GLU A 238 -3.52 -30.77 -4.72
CA GLU A 238 -3.81 -31.62 -3.54
C GLU A 238 -3.19 -33.02 -3.62
N GLY A 239 -2.29 -33.27 -4.58
CA GLY A 239 -1.61 -34.55 -4.77
C GLY A 239 -0.20 -34.63 -4.15
#